data_f2aad1a10c68e4155253eebe8dc3192f
#
_entry.id   f2aad1a10c68e4155253eebe8dc3192f
#
_cell.length_a   1.000
_cell.length_b   1.000
_cell.length_c   1.000
_cell.angle_alpha   90.00
_cell.angle_beta   90.00
_cell.angle_gamma   90.00
#
_symmetry.space_group_name_H-M   'P 1'
#
loop_
_entity.id
_entity.type
_entity.pdbx_description
1 polymer ?
#
loop_
_entity_poly.entity_id
_entity_poly.type
_entity_poly.pdbx_seq_one_letter_code
_entity_poly.pdbx_strand_id
1 'polypeptide(L)'
;MKRNSFLALLLCVLFVVVGTGCSAPNSGTSTGSAKKTTKSVQLANPVKTYDSLAKAEKAAGFKFTVPEGVNIDGADYAQYYWSTINEDLIEVRYGGEGDEVCYMRKAGIGKGDKAGEVTDISGDYNVYDKVKEVDITLEDGREATVTLKGQKNKFYLALWQLKGAKDNGIWNYAIGVQGMDEQDLLELVKMVE
;
A
#
# COMPACT_ATOMS: atom_id res chain seq x y z
N MET A 1 -13.71 31.14 37.66
CA MET A 1 -12.80 30.92 38.80
C MET A 1 -12.62 29.43 39.02
N LYS A 2 -11.43 28.97 38.93
CA LYS A 2 -10.59 27.93 39.54
C LYS A 2 -9.70 27.28 38.48
N ARG A 3 -8.47 27.77 38.50
CA ARG A 3 -7.29 27.21 37.87
C ARG A 3 -6.89 25.97 38.68
N ASN A 4 -6.59 24.85 38.05
CA ASN A 4 -5.76 23.82 38.65
C ASN A 4 -4.64 23.46 37.66
N SER A 5 -3.47 23.99 38.02
CA SER A 5 -2.18 23.54 37.51
C SER A 5 -1.86 22.17 38.12
N PHE A 6 -1.45 21.22 37.33
CA PHE A 6 -0.68 20.08 37.83
C PHE A 6 0.68 20.05 37.13
N LEU A 7 1.62 20.19 37.98
CA LEU A 7 3.06 20.31 37.77
C LEU A 7 3.67 18.95 37.42
N ALA A 8 4.65 19.04 36.61
CA ALA A 8 5.55 18.02 36.10
C ALA A 8 6.11 17.04 37.13
N LEU A 9 6.50 15.86 36.66
CA LEU A 9 7.66 15.16 37.18
C LEU A 9 8.43 14.48 36.03
N LEU A 10 9.57 15.09 35.75
CA LEU A 10 10.62 14.60 34.87
C LEU A 10 11.39 13.51 35.61
N LEU A 11 11.47 12.31 35.08
CA LEU A 11 12.37 11.27 35.62
C LEU A 11 13.31 10.78 34.52
N CYS A 12 14.50 11.40 34.49
CA CYS A 12 15.65 10.90 33.72
C CYS A 12 16.25 9.69 34.43
N VAL A 13 16.28 8.55 33.77
CA VAL A 13 17.09 7.41 34.20
C VAL A 13 18.21 7.21 33.18
N LEU A 14 19.42 7.64 33.59
CA LEU A 14 20.67 7.31 32.91
C LEU A 14 21.10 5.90 33.33
N PHE A 15 21.19 4.98 32.39
CA PHE A 15 21.95 3.74 32.57
C PHE A 15 23.31 3.86 31.89
N VAL A 16 24.32 4.00 32.71
CA VAL A 16 25.73 3.83 32.30
C VAL A 16 26.11 2.38 32.58
N VAL A 17 26.39 1.59 31.55
CA VAL A 17 26.99 0.27 31.70
C VAL A 17 28.47 0.38 31.31
N VAL A 18 29.33 0.36 32.28
CA VAL A 18 30.77 0.22 32.11
C VAL A 18 31.09 -1.27 32.13
N GLY A 19 31.47 -1.82 31.00
CA GLY A 19 31.96 -3.18 30.86
C GLY A 19 33.47 -3.18 30.75
N THR A 20 34.18 -3.54 31.84
CA THR A 20 35.60 -3.75 31.87
C THR A 20 35.97 -5.10 31.25
N GLY A 21 36.79 -5.08 30.18
CA GLY A 21 37.35 -6.26 29.55
C GLY A 21 38.58 -6.75 30.29
N CYS A 22 38.65 -8.04 30.55
CA CYS A 22 39.89 -8.73 30.96
C CYS A 22 40.59 -9.33 29.75
N SER A 23 41.83 -8.94 29.55
CA SER A 23 42.80 -9.55 28.62
C SER A 23 43.45 -10.77 29.24
N ALA A 24 43.57 -11.86 28.53
CA ALA A 24 44.55 -12.91 28.79
C ALA A 24 45.20 -13.34 27.46
N PRO A 25 46.51 -13.51 27.40
CA PRO A 25 47.18 -13.91 26.18
C PRO A 25 47.28 -15.44 26.13
N ASN A 26 46.93 -16.01 24.97
CA ASN A 26 47.40 -17.36 24.68
C ASN A 26 47.84 -17.47 23.21
N SER A 27 49.09 -17.85 23.06
CA SER A 27 49.79 -18.13 21.81
C SER A 27 49.29 -19.47 21.23
N GLY A 28 48.96 -19.50 19.94
CA GLY A 28 48.64 -20.76 19.23
C GLY A 28 48.43 -20.52 17.75
N THR A 29 49.48 -20.73 17.01
CA THR A 29 49.69 -21.20 15.64
C THR A 29 48.51 -21.08 14.62
N SER A 30 48.84 -20.39 13.55
CA SER A 30 48.16 -20.18 12.28
C SER A 30 47.48 -21.39 11.65
N THR A 31 46.27 -21.21 11.23
CA THR A 31 45.76 -21.76 9.97
C THR A 31 44.76 -20.74 9.38
N GLY A 32 45.06 -20.26 8.18
CA GLY A 32 44.30 -19.23 7.49
C GLY A 32 42.88 -19.66 7.20
N SER A 33 41.94 -19.14 7.98
CA SER A 33 40.50 -19.19 7.64
C SER A 33 40.12 -17.86 7.00
N ALA A 34 39.93 -17.89 5.71
CA ALA A 34 39.43 -16.75 4.95
C ALA A 34 38.09 -16.31 5.59
N LYS A 35 38.14 -15.17 6.26
CA LYS A 35 36.95 -14.50 6.82
C LYS A 35 36.05 -14.11 5.66
N LYS A 36 35.08 -14.97 5.32
CA LYS A 36 34.06 -14.72 4.35
C LYS A 36 33.20 -13.58 4.90
N THR A 37 33.54 -12.36 4.50
CA THR A 37 32.75 -11.17 4.80
C THR A 37 31.44 -11.36 4.04
N THR A 38 30.41 -11.85 4.71
CA THR A 38 29.05 -11.83 4.19
C THR A 38 28.67 -10.36 4.12
N LYS A 39 28.80 -9.76 2.91
CA LYS A 39 28.16 -8.49 2.65
C LYS A 39 26.67 -8.73 2.85
N SER A 40 26.10 -8.13 3.88
CA SER A 40 24.65 -8.07 4.00
C SER A 40 24.15 -7.32 2.75
N VAL A 41 23.48 -8.04 1.85
CA VAL A 41 22.79 -7.43 0.74
C VAL A 41 21.57 -6.75 1.37
N GLN A 42 21.66 -5.45 1.57
CA GLN A 42 20.51 -4.66 1.97
C GLN A 42 19.57 -4.67 0.77
N LEU A 43 18.41 -5.36 0.89
CA LEU A 43 17.39 -5.34 -0.12
C LEU A 43 16.93 -3.88 -0.27
N ALA A 44 16.95 -3.38 -1.50
CA ALA A 44 16.43 -2.05 -1.79
C ALA A 44 14.96 -1.99 -1.39
N ASN A 45 14.55 -0.86 -0.77
CA ASN A 45 13.13 -0.64 -0.48
C ASN A 45 12.38 -0.59 -1.83
N PRO A 46 11.43 -1.49 -2.08
CA PRO A 46 10.69 -1.52 -3.34
C PRO A 46 9.74 -0.31 -3.49
N VAL A 47 9.45 0.40 -2.40
CA VAL A 47 8.53 1.54 -2.40
C VAL A 47 9.32 2.83 -2.65
N LYS A 48 8.92 3.58 -3.67
CA LYS A 48 9.42 4.93 -3.99
C LYS A 48 8.28 5.92 -3.94
N THR A 49 8.44 7.00 -3.18
CA THR A 49 7.43 8.06 -3.03
C THR A 49 7.70 9.22 -3.98
N TYR A 50 6.64 9.91 -4.37
CA TYR A 50 6.66 11.05 -5.28
C TYR A 50 5.82 12.19 -4.71
N ASP A 51 6.01 13.40 -5.21
CA ASP A 51 5.26 14.58 -4.82
C ASP A 51 4.01 14.82 -5.71
N SER A 52 3.75 13.93 -6.66
CA SER A 52 2.56 13.98 -7.51
C SER A 52 2.32 12.64 -8.22
N LEU A 53 1.06 12.38 -8.58
CA LEU A 53 0.68 11.23 -9.41
C LEU A 53 1.40 11.23 -10.75
N ALA A 54 1.54 12.39 -11.40
CA ALA A 54 2.21 12.49 -12.70
C ALA A 54 3.68 12.04 -12.67
N LYS A 55 4.39 12.22 -11.54
CA LYS A 55 5.76 11.71 -11.37
C LYS A 55 5.78 10.21 -11.10
N ALA A 56 4.84 9.67 -10.33
CA ALA A 56 4.68 8.24 -10.12
C ALA A 56 4.38 7.53 -11.45
N GLU A 57 3.46 8.05 -12.25
CA GLU A 57 3.12 7.55 -13.60
C GLU A 57 4.33 7.54 -14.54
N LYS A 58 5.11 8.62 -14.53
CA LYS A 58 6.34 8.72 -15.35
C LYS A 58 7.36 7.65 -14.95
N ALA A 59 7.48 7.36 -13.66
CA ALA A 59 8.39 6.33 -13.16
C ALA A 59 7.90 4.92 -13.49
N ALA A 60 6.60 4.67 -13.37
CA ALA A 60 5.98 3.36 -13.66
C ALA A 60 5.80 3.11 -15.18
N GLY A 61 5.79 4.17 -15.99
CA GLY A 61 5.65 4.07 -17.46
C GLY A 61 4.21 3.90 -17.94
N PHE A 62 3.21 4.07 -17.09
CA PHE A 62 1.79 4.00 -17.46
C PHE A 62 0.95 5.04 -16.72
N LYS A 63 -0.28 5.24 -17.19
CA LYS A 63 -1.24 6.20 -16.62
C LYS A 63 -2.17 5.53 -15.63
N PHE A 64 -2.58 6.30 -14.62
CA PHE A 64 -3.53 5.88 -13.61
C PHE A 64 -4.54 7.00 -13.36
N THR A 65 -5.76 6.84 -13.85
CA THR A 65 -6.84 7.78 -13.61
C THR A 65 -7.52 7.47 -12.30
N VAL A 66 -7.52 8.43 -11.38
CA VAL A 66 -8.16 8.34 -10.07
C VAL A 66 -8.77 9.70 -9.71
N PRO A 67 -9.85 9.76 -8.90
CA PRO A 67 -10.45 11.01 -8.48
C PRO A 67 -9.47 11.88 -7.66
N GLU A 68 -9.59 13.20 -7.72
CA GLU A 68 -8.79 14.12 -6.90
C GLU A 68 -9.12 14.01 -5.41
N GLY A 69 -10.34 13.63 -5.07
CA GLY A 69 -10.81 13.37 -3.73
C GLY A 69 -11.86 12.27 -3.71
N VAL A 70 -12.08 11.70 -2.54
CA VAL A 70 -13.10 10.67 -2.27
C VAL A 70 -13.98 11.10 -1.12
N ASN A 71 -15.28 10.77 -1.20
CA ASN A 71 -16.21 10.94 -0.09
C ASN A 71 -16.42 9.59 0.60
N ILE A 72 -16.15 9.52 1.88
CA ILE A 72 -16.34 8.31 2.70
C ILE A 72 -17.14 8.69 3.94
N ASP A 73 -18.30 8.07 4.11
CA ASP A 73 -19.23 8.32 5.21
C ASP A 73 -19.58 9.83 5.39
N GLY A 74 -19.67 10.57 4.27
CA GLY A 74 -20.01 11.99 4.25
C GLY A 74 -18.87 12.97 4.48
N ALA A 75 -17.64 12.48 4.61
CA ALA A 75 -16.44 13.29 4.72
C ALA A 75 -15.62 13.24 3.42
N ASP A 76 -15.10 14.39 2.99
CA ASP A 76 -14.26 14.51 1.80
C ASP A 76 -12.78 14.38 2.16
N TYR A 77 -12.06 13.54 1.41
CA TYR A 77 -10.65 13.29 1.60
C TYR A 77 -9.88 13.51 0.29
N ALA A 78 -8.83 14.29 0.35
CA ALA A 78 -7.94 14.55 -0.79
C ALA A 78 -6.85 13.49 -0.90
N GLN A 79 -6.24 13.39 -2.08
CA GLN A 79 -5.00 12.64 -2.26
C GLN A 79 -3.88 13.29 -1.44
N TYR A 80 -3.09 12.48 -0.72
CA TYR A 80 -1.94 13.01 0.06
C TYR A 80 -0.64 12.25 -0.19
N TYR A 81 -0.69 11.09 -0.85
CA TYR A 81 0.47 10.23 -1.02
C TYR A 81 0.44 9.51 -2.36
N TRP A 82 1.57 9.49 -3.05
CA TRP A 82 1.76 8.84 -4.35
C TRP A 82 3.05 8.03 -4.32
N SER A 83 2.98 6.77 -4.67
CA SER A 83 4.15 5.89 -4.70
C SER A 83 4.11 4.91 -5.87
N THR A 84 5.29 4.32 -6.15
CA THR A 84 5.39 3.08 -6.91
C THR A 84 5.95 1.99 -6.03
N ILE A 85 5.56 0.75 -6.31
CA ILE A 85 6.10 -0.46 -5.70
C ILE A 85 6.75 -1.27 -6.81
N ASN A 86 8.06 -1.56 -6.70
CA ASN A 86 8.89 -2.19 -7.75
C ASN A 86 8.85 -1.49 -9.12
N GLU A 87 8.42 -0.23 -9.18
CA GLU A 87 8.22 0.56 -10.42
C GLU A 87 7.16 0.01 -11.39
N ASP A 88 6.40 -1.01 -11.02
CA ASP A 88 5.38 -1.68 -11.83
C ASP A 88 3.97 -1.61 -11.25
N LEU A 89 3.82 -1.06 -10.03
CA LEU A 89 2.55 -0.78 -9.38
C LEU A 89 2.53 0.68 -8.92
N ILE A 90 1.45 1.41 -9.23
CA ILE A 90 1.19 2.74 -8.68
C ILE A 90 0.18 2.62 -7.54
N GLU A 91 0.44 3.35 -6.45
CA GLU A 91 -0.45 3.51 -5.32
C GLU A 91 -0.74 5.00 -5.07
N VAL A 92 -2.01 5.32 -4.88
CA VAL A 92 -2.49 6.63 -4.44
C VAL A 92 -3.28 6.46 -3.15
N ARG A 93 -3.01 7.31 -2.14
CA ARG A 93 -3.71 7.25 -0.85
C ARG A 93 -4.47 8.54 -0.58
N TYR A 94 -5.60 8.39 0.13
CA TYR A 94 -6.51 9.46 0.51
C TYR A 94 -6.64 9.50 2.04
N GLY A 95 -6.75 10.73 2.58
CA GLY A 95 -6.81 10.97 4.02
C GLY A 95 -5.70 11.88 4.49
N GLY A 96 -4.93 11.46 5.51
CA GLY A 96 -3.76 12.16 6.03
C GLY A 96 -2.67 11.18 6.46
N GLU A 97 -1.47 11.71 6.77
CA GLU A 97 -0.38 10.89 7.28
C GLU A 97 -0.78 10.29 8.64
N GLY A 98 -0.85 8.95 8.71
CA GLY A 98 -1.30 8.22 9.89
C GLY A 98 -2.83 8.06 10.01
N ASP A 99 -3.60 8.64 9.09
CA ASP A 99 -5.07 8.52 9.03
C ASP A 99 -5.52 8.22 7.58
N GLU A 100 -4.98 7.16 7.01
CA GLU A 100 -5.36 6.67 5.69
C GLU A 100 -6.79 6.10 5.72
N VAL A 101 -7.66 6.62 4.86
CA VAL A 101 -9.06 6.16 4.76
C VAL A 101 -9.31 5.32 3.51
N CYS A 102 -8.53 5.56 2.46
CA CYS A 102 -8.64 4.85 1.19
C CYS A 102 -7.28 4.79 0.49
N TYR A 103 -7.02 3.70 -0.21
CA TYR A 103 -5.97 3.63 -1.22
C TYR A 103 -6.51 3.05 -2.52
N MET A 104 -5.89 3.44 -3.62
CA MET A 104 -6.16 2.91 -4.96
C MET A 104 -4.86 2.45 -5.60
N ARG A 105 -4.87 1.28 -6.25
CA ARG A 105 -3.71 0.67 -6.88
C ARG A 105 -4.00 0.24 -8.30
N LYS A 106 -2.99 0.36 -9.16
CA LYS A 106 -2.98 -0.15 -10.53
C LYS A 106 -1.64 -0.80 -10.83
N ALA A 107 -1.68 -1.98 -11.45
CA ALA A 107 -0.49 -2.67 -11.95
C ALA A 107 -0.82 -3.40 -13.25
N GLY A 108 0.20 -3.59 -14.10
CA GLY A 108 0.10 -4.50 -15.24
C GLY A 108 0.00 -5.95 -14.77
N ILE A 109 -0.36 -6.85 -15.68
CA ILE A 109 -0.27 -8.28 -15.40
C ILE A 109 1.20 -8.70 -15.35
N GLY A 110 1.57 -9.39 -14.27
CA GLY A 110 2.90 -9.92 -14.06
C GLY A 110 3.21 -11.14 -14.95
N LYS A 111 4.48 -11.57 -14.93
CA LYS A 111 4.88 -12.78 -15.61
C LYS A 111 4.24 -14.01 -14.94
N GLY A 112 3.33 -14.64 -15.64
CA GLY A 112 2.59 -15.81 -15.16
C GLY A 112 1.13 -15.53 -14.83
N ASP A 113 0.74 -14.25 -14.74
CA ASP A 113 -0.67 -13.86 -14.63
C ASP A 113 -1.39 -14.13 -15.96
N LYS A 114 -2.69 -14.39 -15.87
CA LYS A 114 -3.52 -14.63 -17.05
C LYS A 114 -4.55 -13.54 -17.22
N ALA A 115 -4.81 -13.20 -18.48
CA ALA A 115 -5.94 -12.35 -18.82
C ALA A 115 -7.25 -13.00 -18.39
N GLY A 116 -8.08 -12.24 -17.67
CA GLY A 116 -9.34 -12.74 -17.11
C GLY A 116 -9.23 -13.36 -15.71
N GLU A 117 -8.02 -13.48 -15.16
CA GLU A 117 -7.80 -13.86 -13.76
C GLU A 117 -7.33 -12.63 -12.97
N VAL A 118 -8.14 -12.13 -12.06
CA VAL A 118 -7.80 -10.97 -11.22
C VAL A 118 -6.68 -11.33 -10.27
N THR A 119 -5.54 -10.61 -10.39
CA THR A 119 -4.44 -10.71 -9.44
C THR A 119 -4.67 -9.76 -8.29
N ASP A 120 -4.58 -10.26 -7.06
CA ASP A 120 -4.71 -9.43 -5.85
C ASP A 120 -3.44 -8.59 -5.64
N ILE A 121 -3.54 -7.32 -5.99
CA ILE A 121 -2.47 -6.33 -5.81
C ILE A 121 -2.69 -5.43 -4.59
N SER A 122 -3.69 -5.73 -3.76
CA SER A 122 -4.06 -4.88 -2.62
C SER A 122 -2.99 -4.81 -1.54
N GLY A 123 -2.21 -5.88 -1.38
CA GLY A 123 -1.31 -6.02 -0.23
C GLY A 123 -2.06 -6.14 1.10
N ASP A 124 -3.35 -6.42 1.05
CA ASP A 124 -4.18 -6.67 2.22
C ASP A 124 -4.20 -8.18 2.50
N TYR A 125 -3.77 -8.55 3.70
CA TYR A 125 -3.70 -9.95 4.16
C TYR A 125 -4.82 -10.31 5.13
N ASN A 126 -5.83 -9.44 5.29
CA ASN A 126 -6.98 -9.72 6.14
C ASN A 126 -7.82 -10.86 5.57
N VAL A 127 -8.38 -11.67 6.46
CA VAL A 127 -9.33 -12.71 6.09
C VAL A 127 -10.74 -12.13 6.18
N TYR A 128 -11.45 -12.16 5.08
CA TYR A 128 -12.81 -11.68 4.95
C TYR A 128 -13.80 -12.85 4.94
N ASP A 129 -14.88 -12.74 5.70
CA ASP A 129 -15.95 -13.74 5.75
C ASP A 129 -17.00 -13.55 4.63
N LYS A 130 -16.93 -12.42 3.93
CA LYS A 130 -17.83 -12.08 2.83
C LYS A 130 -17.02 -11.79 1.56
N VAL A 131 -17.27 -12.58 0.53
CA VAL A 131 -16.72 -12.36 -0.83
C VAL A 131 -17.89 -12.36 -1.80
N LYS A 132 -17.95 -11.36 -2.68
CA LYS A 132 -19.00 -11.19 -3.66
C LYS A 132 -18.42 -10.74 -4.99
N GLU A 133 -18.87 -11.31 -6.08
CA GLU A 133 -18.59 -10.82 -7.44
C GLU A 133 -19.78 -10.02 -7.94
N VAL A 134 -19.50 -8.89 -8.57
CA VAL A 134 -20.50 -7.97 -9.14
C VAL A 134 -20.04 -7.52 -10.51
N ASP A 135 -20.90 -7.74 -11.52
CA ASP A 135 -20.65 -7.20 -12.86
C ASP A 135 -21.12 -5.74 -12.90
N ILE A 136 -20.24 -4.89 -13.42
CA ILE A 136 -20.51 -3.47 -13.59
C ILE A 136 -20.20 -3.02 -15.02
N THR A 137 -20.87 -1.96 -15.45
CA THR A 137 -20.51 -1.21 -16.66
C THR A 137 -19.88 0.11 -16.23
N LEU A 138 -18.68 0.39 -16.73
CA LEU A 138 -17.96 1.64 -16.52
C LEU A 138 -18.58 2.76 -17.37
N GLU A 139 -18.19 4.02 -17.09
CA GLU A 139 -18.71 5.19 -17.83
C GLU A 139 -18.41 5.14 -19.33
N ASP A 140 -17.31 4.55 -19.73
CA ASP A 140 -16.90 4.37 -21.12
C ASP A 140 -17.52 3.15 -21.83
N GLY A 141 -18.40 2.41 -21.14
CA GLY A 141 -19.12 1.24 -21.64
C GLY A 141 -18.37 -0.07 -21.54
N ARG A 142 -17.16 -0.09 -20.97
CA ARG A 142 -16.46 -1.35 -20.69
C ARG A 142 -17.12 -2.08 -19.52
N GLU A 143 -17.12 -3.39 -19.58
CA GLU A 143 -17.61 -4.26 -18.52
C GLU A 143 -16.46 -4.77 -17.67
N ALA A 144 -16.72 -4.91 -16.37
CA ALA A 144 -15.80 -5.51 -15.41
C ALA A 144 -16.55 -6.35 -14.39
N THR A 145 -15.96 -7.48 -14.00
CA THR A 145 -16.38 -8.22 -12.81
C THR A 145 -15.51 -7.78 -11.64
N VAL A 146 -16.13 -7.22 -10.63
CA VAL A 146 -15.47 -6.71 -9.41
C VAL A 146 -15.65 -7.72 -8.29
N THR A 147 -14.54 -8.17 -7.72
CA THR A 147 -14.54 -9.00 -6.50
C THR A 147 -14.51 -8.07 -5.28
N LEU A 148 -15.59 -8.03 -4.53
CA LEU A 148 -15.72 -7.31 -3.27
C LEU A 148 -15.42 -8.24 -2.10
N LYS A 149 -14.54 -7.79 -1.18
CA LYS A 149 -14.24 -8.53 0.06
C LYS A 149 -14.64 -7.69 1.28
N GLY A 150 -15.30 -8.30 2.26
CA GLY A 150 -15.83 -7.58 3.40
C GLY A 150 -16.14 -8.44 4.61
N GLN A 151 -16.68 -7.79 5.62
CA GLN A 151 -17.15 -8.41 6.86
C GLN A 151 -18.48 -7.80 7.28
N LYS A 152 -19.41 -8.62 7.78
CA LYS A 152 -20.75 -8.17 8.18
C LYS A 152 -21.45 -7.47 7.02
N ASN A 153 -21.74 -6.17 7.17
CA ASN A 153 -22.47 -5.38 6.19
C ASN A 153 -21.59 -4.40 5.40
N LYS A 154 -20.28 -4.37 5.67
CA LYS A 154 -19.34 -3.45 5.02
C LYS A 154 -18.35 -4.21 4.15
N PHE A 155 -17.90 -3.54 3.08
CA PHE A 155 -16.82 -3.97 2.22
C PHE A 155 -15.57 -3.12 2.49
N TYR A 156 -14.42 -3.76 2.40
CA TYR A 156 -13.12 -3.16 2.70
C TYR A 156 -12.18 -3.17 1.51
N LEU A 157 -12.48 -4.04 0.52
CA LEU A 157 -11.61 -4.25 -0.62
C LEU A 157 -12.44 -4.52 -1.87
N ALA A 158 -12.08 -3.86 -2.98
CA ALA A 158 -12.54 -4.16 -4.32
C ALA A 158 -11.35 -4.51 -5.22
N LEU A 159 -11.45 -5.60 -5.98
CA LEU A 159 -10.45 -6.08 -6.91
C LEU A 159 -11.08 -6.31 -8.28
N TRP A 160 -10.44 -5.86 -9.34
CA TRP A 160 -10.88 -6.15 -10.71
C TRP A 160 -9.73 -6.10 -11.71
N GLN A 161 -10.01 -6.60 -12.91
CA GLN A 161 -9.10 -6.52 -14.03
C GLN A 161 -9.81 -5.86 -15.20
N LEU A 162 -9.09 -5.00 -15.93
CA LEU A 162 -9.58 -4.36 -17.13
C LEU A 162 -8.58 -4.41 -18.25
N LYS A 163 -9.08 -4.52 -19.48
CA LYS A 163 -8.31 -4.19 -20.67
C LYS A 163 -8.25 -2.66 -20.82
N GLY A 164 -7.05 -2.12 -20.96
CA GLY A 164 -6.85 -0.69 -21.17
C GLY A 164 -7.54 -0.19 -22.43
N ALA A 165 -8.23 0.95 -22.34
CA ALA A 165 -8.97 1.52 -23.45
C ALA A 165 -8.07 1.97 -24.63
N LYS A 166 -6.82 2.35 -24.35
CA LYS A 166 -5.92 2.98 -25.32
C LYS A 166 -4.68 2.16 -25.65
N ASP A 167 -4.18 1.37 -24.70
CA ASP A 167 -2.88 0.69 -24.80
C ASP A 167 -2.98 -0.82 -25.04
N ASN A 168 -4.20 -1.37 -25.09
CA ASN A 168 -4.47 -2.82 -25.14
C ASN A 168 -3.80 -3.63 -24.02
N GLY A 169 -3.20 -2.99 -23.02
CA GLY A 169 -2.67 -3.64 -21.84
C GLY A 169 -3.79 -4.27 -21.02
N ILE A 170 -3.42 -5.20 -20.15
CA ILE A 170 -4.33 -5.76 -19.14
C ILE A 170 -3.84 -5.27 -17.79
N TRP A 171 -4.75 -4.68 -17.02
CA TRP A 171 -4.44 -4.00 -15.79
C TRP A 171 -5.23 -4.58 -14.63
N ASN A 172 -4.55 -4.89 -13.53
CA ASN A 172 -5.16 -5.21 -12.26
C ASN A 172 -5.35 -3.94 -11.42
N TYR A 173 -6.45 -3.87 -10.71
CA TYR A 173 -6.83 -2.75 -9.85
C TYR A 173 -7.21 -3.24 -8.48
N ALA A 174 -6.95 -2.40 -7.47
CA ALA A 174 -7.42 -2.61 -6.12
C ALA A 174 -7.83 -1.28 -5.49
N ILE A 175 -8.94 -1.27 -4.75
CA ILE A 175 -9.33 -0.20 -3.83
C ILE A 175 -9.46 -0.79 -2.45
N GLY A 176 -8.72 -0.25 -1.47
CA GLY A 176 -8.91 -0.55 -0.06
C GLY A 176 -9.50 0.65 0.67
N VAL A 177 -10.48 0.40 1.54
CA VAL A 177 -11.19 1.42 2.33
C VAL A 177 -11.38 0.95 3.78
N GLN A 178 -11.66 1.87 4.69
CA GLN A 178 -11.93 1.54 6.11
C GLN A 178 -13.34 0.91 6.35
N GLY A 179 -14.07 0.62 5.29
CA GLY A 179 -15.38 -0.04 5.30
C GLY A 179 -16.46 0.84 4.70
N MET A 180 -17.05 0.40 3.60
CA MET A 180 -18.11 1.11 2.86
C MET A 180 -19.30 0.19 2.58
N ASP A 181 -20.41 0.78 2.24
CA ASP A 181 -21.52 0.05 1.64
C ASP A 181 -21.17 -0.39 0.21
N GLU A 182 -21.80 -1.44 -0.26
CA GLU A 182 -21.51 -2.02 -1.57
C GLU A 182 -21.64 -0.99 -2.70
N GLN A 183 -22.73 -0.24 -2.69
CA GLN A 183 -23.02 0.72 -3.76
C GLN A 183 -21.97 1.83 -3.80
N ASP A 184 -21.59 2.38 -2.64
CA ASP A 184 -20.61 3.46 -2.56
C ASP A 184 -19.23 3.00 -3.03
N LEU A 185 -18.82 1.76 -2.66
CA LEU A 185 -17.55 1.20 -3.13
C LEU A 185 -17.56 0.95 -4.65
N LEU A 186 -18.69 0.50 -5.22
CA LEU A 186 -18.82 0.32 -6.67
C LEU A 186 -18.82 1.66 -7.43
N GLU A 187 -19.34 2.73 -6.85
CA GLU A 187 -19.21 4.07 -7.45
C GLU A 187 -17.75 4.54 -7.46
N LEU A 188 -16.97 4.27 -6.42
CA LEU A 188 -15.53 4.54 -6.45
C LEU A 188 -14.81 3.72 -7.54
N VAL A 189 -15.17 2.44 -7.73
CA VAL A 189 -14.60 1.60 -8.78
C VAL A 189 -14.80 2.22 -10.16
N LYS A 190 -15.98 2.79 -10.46
CA LYS A 190 -16.29 3.42 -11.74
C LYS A 190 -15.44 4.65 -12.04
N MET A 191 -14.88 5.31 -11.02
CA MET A 191 -14.03 6.50 -11.16
C MET A 191 -12.57 6.17 -11.47
N VAL A 192 -12.21 4.88 -11.51
CA VAL A 192 -10.80 4.43 -11.55
C VAL A 192 -10.48 3.72 -12.86
N GLU A 193 -9.41 4.21 -13.55
CA GLU A 193 -8.90 3.65 -14.81
C GLU A 193 -7.36 3.50 -14.86
#